data_1f2c80a6ae5d252d5bc7d8ede2c393ea
#
_entry.id   1f2c80a6ae5d252d5bc7d8ede2c393ea
#
_cell.length_a   1.000
_cell.length_b   1.000
_cell.length_c   1.000
_cell.angle_alpha   90.00
_cell.angle_beta   90.00
_cell.angle_gamma   90.00
#
_symmetry.space_group_name_H-M   'P 1'
#
loop_
_entity.id
_entity.type
_entity.pdbx_description
1 polymer ?
#
loop_
_entity_poly.entity_id
_entity_poly.type
_entity_poly.pdbx_seq_one_letter_code
_entity_poly.pdbx_strand_id
1 'polypeptide(L)'
;MASALAHELNQPLSAMANYLKGSSRLLAAEPVPRERLLEAIEKAGDQALRAGDIIRRLRDFVARGEAERRVESLPKLIEEASALALVGAKEHGVRVQFRFAPGIDSVLADKVQIQQVTLNLIRNAMEAMDSVAKRVLEVRIDPAEDDHAQVTVADTGSGISPEIAGQLFQPFVTTKRTGMGVGLSISRTIIEAHGGRIWMEPNPGGGTRFCFTLRAVGEEDLS
;
A
#
# COMPACT_ATOMS: atom_id res chain seq x y z
N MET A 1 -5.62 -0.92 -20.22
CA MET A 1 -4.83 -1.33 -19.04
C MET A 1 -3.36 -1.59 -19.36
N ALA A 2 -3.01 -2.52 -20.24
CA ALA A 2 -1.60 -2.80 -20.63
C ALA A 2 -0.81 -1.59 -21.14
N SER A 3 -1.44 -0.70 -21.89
CA SER A 3 -0.80 0.51 -22.46
C SER A 3 -0.39 1.53 -21.38
N ALA A 4 -1.19 1.72 -20.32
CA ALA A 4 -0.88 2.64 -19.24
C ALA A 4 0.28 2.09 -18.36
N LEU A 5 0.31 0.79 -18.09
CA LEU A 5 1.39 0.13 -17.37
C LEU A 5 2.72 0.18 -18.13
N ALA A 6 2.67 -0.06 -19.45
CA ALA A 6 3.84 0.08 -20.29
C ALA A 6 4.36 1.53 -20.32
N HIS A 7 3.45 2.51 -20.31
CA HIS A 7 3.82 3.92 -20.25
C HIS A 7 4.51 4.28 -18.93
N GLU A 8 3.96 3.85 -17.79
CA GLU A 8 4.54 4.11 -16.47
C GLU A 8 5.89 3.42 -16.24
N LEU A 9 6.09 2.21 -16.81
CA LEU A 9 7.39 1.53 -16.76
C LEU A 9 8.42 2.21 -17.68
N ASN A 10 7.99 2.66 -18.86
CA ASN A 10 8.87 3.34 -19.79
C ASN A 10 9.35 4.71 -19.32
N GLN A 11 8.60 5.41 -18.45
CA GLN A 11 9.00 6.71 -17.91
C GLN A 11 10.33 6.65 -17.13
N PRO A 12 10.47 5.87 -16.04
CA PRO A 12 11.72 5.78 -15.30
C PRO A 12 12.85 5.19 -16.11
N LEU A 13 12.58 4.21 -17.01
CA LEU A 13 13.60 3.64 -17.89
C LEU A 13 14.15 4.68 -18.88
N SER A 14 13.28 5.52 -19.46
CA SER A 14 13.70 6.62 -20.34
C SER A 14 14.47 7.70 -19.58
N ALA A 15 14.04 8.05 -18.38
CA ALA A 15 14.74 9.01 -17.52
C ALA A 15 16.14 8.48 -17.13
N MET A 16 16.25 7.22 -16.74
CA MET A 16 17.54 6.55 -16.46
C MET A 16 18.48 6.59 -17.67
N ALA A 17 17.98 6.22 -18.87
CA ALA A 17 18.74 6.27 -20.10
C ALA A 17 19.24 7.68 -20.41
N ASN A 18 18.43 8.72 -20.15
CA ASN A 18 18.81 10.11 -20.36
C ASN A 18 19.89 10.56 -19.36
N TYR A 19 19.78 10.19 -18.08
CA TYR A 19 20.81 10.47 -17.07
C TYR A 19 22.14 9.79 -17.42
N LEU A 20 22.13 8.51 -17.85
CA LEU A 20 23.33 7.79 -18.25
C LEU A 20 23.97 8.41 -19.50
N LYS A 21 23.18 8.81 -20.52
CA LYS A 21 23.69 9.54 -21.68
C LYS A 21 24.29 10.90 -21.29
N GLY A 22 23.64 11.61 -20.35
CA GLY A 22 24.17 12.83 -19.78
C GLY A 22 25.50 12.62 -19.07
N SER A 23 25.60 11.58 -18.25
CA SER A 23 26.84 11.19 -17.55
C SER A 23 27.99 10.91 -18.52
N SER A 24 27.71 10.19 -19.61
CA SER A 24 28.71 9.92 -20.65
C SER A 24 29.25 11.20 -21.31
N ARG A 25 28.37 12.20 -21.54
CA ARG A 25 28.79 13.50 -22.10
C ARG A 25 29.60 14.32 -21.10
N LEU A 26 29.22 14.28 -19.79
CA LEU A 26 29.96 14.97 -18.72
C LEU A 26 31.36 14.36 -18.52
N LEU A 27 31.51 13.05 -18.70
CA LEU A 27 32.81 12.37 -18.66
C LEU A 27 33.74 12.78 -19.81
N ALA A 28 33.18 13.13 -20.97
CA ALA A 28 33.93 13.56 -22.14
C ALA A 28 34.30 15.06 -22.10
N ALA A 29 33.85 15.81 -21.09
CA ALA A 29 34.16 17.23 -20.93
C ALA A 29 35.50 17.44 -20.21
N GLU A 30 36.25 18.50 -20.59
CA GLU A 30 37.46 18.92 -19.90
C GLU A 30 37.32 20.39 -19.39
N PRO A 31 37.39 20.63 -18.05
CA PRO A 31 37.51 19.62 -16.98
C PRO A 31 36.21 18.85 -16.71
N VAL A 32 36.34 17.59 -16.24
CA VAL A 32 35.19 16.77 -15.91
C VAL A 32 34.42 17.36 -14.73
N PRO A 33 33.14 17.73 -14.87
CA PRO A 33 32.33 18.29 -13.78
C PRO A 33 31.82 17.17 -12.83
N ARG A 34 32.70 16.75 -11.90
CA ARG A 34 32.46 15.56 -11.03
C ARG A 34 31.18 15.62 -10.23
N GLU A 35 30.82 16.77 -9.66
CA GLU A 35 29.58 16.91 -8.87
C GLU A 35 28.32 16.64 -9.72
N ARG A 36 28.26 17.23 -10.93
CA ARG A 36 27.17 17.00 -11.86
C ARG A 36 27.11 15.56 -12.36
N LEU A 37 28.26 14.92 -12.51
CA LEU A 37 28.36 13.53 -12.90
C LEU A 37 27.82 12.62 -11.81
N LEU A 38 28.20 12.84 -10.54
CA LEU A 38 27.68 12.11 -9.38
C LEU A 38 26.16 12.28 -9.27
N GLU A 39 25.66 13.50 -9.32
CA GLU A 39 24.22 13.79 -9.27
C GLU A 39 23.44 13.04 -10.39
N ALA A 40 23.98 13.00 -11.61
CA ALA A 40 23.34 12.31 -12.72
C ALA A 40 23.33 10.79 -12.53
N ILE A 41 24.39 10.20 -11.95
CA ILE A 41 24.47 8.77 -11.64
C ILE A 41 23.49 8.41 -10.51
N GLU A 42 23.43 9.20 -9.44
CA GLU A 42 22.48 9.02 -8.33
C GLU A 42 21.05 9.06 -8.84
N LYS A 43 20.68 10.07 -9.64
CA LYS A 43 19.35 10.16 -10.26
C LYS A 43 19.05 8.97 -11.17
N ALA A 44 20.02 8.42 -11.89
CA ALA A 44 19.83 7.20 -12.68
C ALA A 44 19.55 5.99 -11.78
N GLY A 45 20.26 5.87 -10.65
CA GLY A 45 20.04 4.85 -9.62
C GLY A 45 18.62 4.90 -9.05
N ASP A 46 18.16 6.11 -8.68
CA ASP A 46 16.79 6.32 -8.16
C ASP A 46 15.72 5.90 -9.17
N GLN A 47 15.92 6.18 -10.47
CA GLN A 47 15.00 5.74 -11.51
C GLN A 47 15.01 4.22 -11.70
N ALA A 48 16.16 3.56 -11.54
CA ALA A 48 16.25 2.10 -11.59
C ALA A 48 15.49 1.45 -10.43
N LEU A 49 15.64 1.97 -9.20
CA LEU A 49 14.88 1.52 -8.03
C LEU A 49 13.38 1.71 -8.23
N ARG A 50 12.97 2.87 -8.77
CA ARG A 50 11.56 3.16 -9.10
C ARG A 50 11.00 2.17 -10.13
N ALA A 51 11.75 1.85 -11.19
CA ALA A 51 11.34 0.85 -12.17
C ALA A 51 11.19 -0.54 -11.53
N GLY A 52 12.10 -0.93 -10.63
CA GLY A 52 12.02 -2.18 -9.86
C GLY A 52 10.76 -2.27 -9.00
N ASP A 53 10.38 -1.18 -8.35
CA ASP A 53 9.15 -1.10 -7.55
C ASP A 53 7.89 -1.22 -8.42
N ILE A 54 7.88 -0.62 -9.61
CA ILE A 54 6.79 -0.77 -10.59
C ILE A 54 6.65 -2.23 -11.02
N ILE A 55 7.76 -2.89 -11.36
CA ILE A 55 7.76 -4.30 -11.77
C ILE A 55 7.27 -5.20 -10.63
N ARG A 56 7.70 -4.97 -9.39
CA ARG A 56 7.27 -5.74 -8.22
C ARG A 56 5.76 -5.63 -8.03
N ARG A 57 5.20 -4.42 -8.06
CA ARG A 57 3.76 -4.17 -7.94
C ARG A 57 2.96 -4.74 -9.11
N LEU A 58 3.53 -4.73 -10.33
CA LEU A 58 2.94 -5.35 -11.51
C LEU A 58 2.92 -6.87 -11.37
N ARG A 59 4.00 -7.48 -10.89
CA ARG A 59 4.05 -8.91 -10.60
C ARG A 59 2.99 -9.31 -9.57
N ASP A 60 2.85 -8.53 -8.50
CA ASP A 60 1.86 -8.76 -7.46
C ASP A 60 0.42 -8.59 -8.00
N PHE A 61 0.21 -7.75 -9.01
CA PHE A 61 -1.05 -7.62 -9.75
C PHE A 61 -1.32 -8.80 -10.69
N VAL A 62 -0.28 -9.32 -11.36
CA VAL A 62 -0.38 -10.43 -12.34
C VAL A 62 -0.34 -11.80 -11.67
N ALA A 63 0.23 -11.91 -10.47
CA ALA A 63 0.28 -13.14 -9.68
C ALA A 63 -1.14 -13.52 -9.18
N ARG A 64 -2.08 -13.67 -10.13
CA ARG A 64 -3.39 -14.32 -9.98
C ARG A 64 -3.19 -15.85 -9.97
N GLY A 65 -2.26 -16.35 -9.16
CA GLY A 65 -2.27 -17.76 -8.78
C GLY A 65 -3.60 -18.03 -8.06
N GLU A 66 -4.14 -19.21 -8.19
CA GLU A 66 -5.26 -19.65 -7.35
C GLU A 66 -4.89 -19.30 -5.91
N ALA A 67 -5.65 -18.36 -5.31
CA ALA A 67 -5.40 -17.91 -3.94
C ALA A 67 -5.51 -19.14 -3.04
N GLU A 68 -4.41 -19.58 -2.47
CA GLU A 68 -4.41 -20.74 -1.56
C GLU A 68 -4.97 -20.28 -0.22
N ARG A 69 -6.30 -20.27 -0.14
CA ARG A 69 -7.01 -19.88 1.07
C ARG A 69 -6.91 -21.00 2.09
N ARG A 70 -6.48 -20.59 3.28
CA ARG A 70 -6.41 -21.46 4.45
C ARG A 70 -7.10 -20.77 5.61
N VAL A 71 -7.42 -21.52 6.64
CA VAL A 71 -7.86 -20.95 7.90
C VAL A 71 -6.66 -20.32 8.57
N GLU A 72 -6.71 -19.00 8.72
CA GLU A 72 -5.62 -18.18 9.25
C GLU A 72 -6.10 -17.37 10.46
N SER A 73 -5.23 -17.19 11.44
CA SER A 73 -5.50 -16.28 12.57
C SER A 73 -5.45 -14.83 12.10
N LEU A 74 -6.60 -14.17 12.07
CA LEU A 74 -6.72 -12.78 11.61
C LEU A 74 -5.90 -11.81 12.47
N PRO A 75 -5.94 -11.85 13.84
CA PRO A 75 -5.10 -11.00 14.66
C PRO A 75 -3.61 -11.14 14.34
N LYS A 76 -3.11 -12.37 14.28
CA LYS A 76 -1.70 -12.65 13.97
C LYS A 76 -1.30 -12.15 12.58
N LEU A 77 -2.17 -12.35 11.59
CA LEU A 77 -1.93 -11.91 10.21
C LEU A 77 -1.80 -10.37 10.14
N ILE A 78 -2.69 -9.65 10.83
CA ILE A 78 -2.68 -8.19 10.89
C ILE A 78 -1.47 -7.68 11.67
N GLU A 79 -1.08 -8.32 12.77
CA GLU A 79 0.12 -7.97 13.54
C GLU A 79 1.40 -8.14 12.72
N GLU A 80 1.56 -9.27 12.04
CA GLU A 80 2.73 -9.54 11.19
C GLU A 80 2.86 -8.51 10.05
N ALA A 81 1.75 -8.21 9.36
CA ALA A 81 1.74 -7.18 8.31
C ALA A 81 2.06 -5.79 8.86
N SER A 82 1.50 -5.46 10.03
CA SER A 82 1.73 -4.19 10.71
C SER A 82 3.18 -4.04 11.12
N ALA A 83 3.81 -5.07 11.64
CA ALA A 83 5.22 -5.05 12.04
C ALA A 83 6.14 -4.65 10.87
N LEU A 84 5.85 -5.15 9.65
CA LEU A 84 6.59 -4.79 8.44
C LEU A 84 6.30 -3.35 7.97
N ALA A 85 5.04 -2.92 8.07
CA ALA A 85 4.62 -1.59 7.60
C ALA A 85 5.09 -0.46 8.52
N LEU A 86 5.27 -0.74 9.81
CA LEU A 86 5.56 0.23 10.86
C LEU A 86 7.06 0.42 11.13
N VAL A 87 7.92 -0.19 10.33
CA VAL A 87 9.36 0.09 10.39
C VAL A 87 9.57 1.60 10.19
N GLY A 88 10.22 2.26 11.16
CA GLY A 88 10.42 3.72 11.16
C GLY A 88 9.24 4.56 11.69
N ALA A 89 8.08 3.98 12.02
CA ALA A 89 6.91 4.73 12.51
C ALA A 89 7.23 5.60 13.74
N LYS A 90 8.06 5.09 14.66
CA LYS A 90 8.49 5.82 15.86
C LYS A 90 9.35 7.04 15.51
N GLU A 91 10.22 6.92 14.51
CA GLU A 91 11.08 8.00 14.03
C GLU A 91 10.25 9.11 13.37
N HIS A 92 9.14 8.72 12.72
CA HIS A 92 8.14 9.66 12.17
C HIS A 92 7.15 10.19 13.22
N GLY A 93 7.30 9.83 14.50
CA GLY A 93 6.45 10.31 15.60
C GLY A 93 5.00 9.80 15.54
N VAL A 94 4.76 8.67 14.88
CA VAL A 94 3.42 8.08 14.78
C VAL A 94 3.14 7.22 16.01
N ARG A 95 2.01 7.48 16.68
CA ARG A 95 1.47 6.64 17.76
C ARG A 95 0.58 5.56 17.15
N VAL A 96 0.94 4.30 17.33
CA VAL A 96 0.18 3.15 16.86
C VAL A 96 -0.66 2.54 17.96
N GLN A 97 -1.90 2.19 17.66
CA GLN A 97 -2.85 1.55 18.57
C GLN A 97 -3.48 0.34 17.89
N PHE A 98 -3.50 -0.80 18.59
CA PHE A 98 -4.21 -2.00 18.15
C PHE A 98 -5.41 -2.25 19.07
N ARG A 99 -6.56 -2.58 18.46
CA ARG A 99 -7.79 -2.93 19.18
C ARG A 99 -8.45 -4.09 18.48
N PHE A 100 -8.32 -5.27 19.03
CA PHE A 100 -8.92 -6.48 18.50
C PHE A 100 -10.05 -6.93 19.43
N ALA A 101 -11.26 -6.97 18.88
CA ALA A 101 -12.41 -7.48 19.60
C ALA A 101 -12.27 -9.00 19.83
N PRO A 102 -12.66 -9.51 21.00
CA PRO A 102 -12.64 -10.95 21.23
C PRO A 102 -13.66 -11.68 20.35
N GLY A 103 -13.40 -12.96 20.05
CA GLY A 103 -14.34 -13.85 19.33
C GLY A 103 -14.20 -13.82 17.82
N ILE A 104 -13.19 -13.15 17.27
CA ILE A 104 -12.86 -13.18 15.85
C ILE A 104 -11.41 -13.60 15.71
N ASP A 105 -11.19 -14.91 15.70
CA ASP A 105 -9.83 -15.43 15.69
C ASP A 105 -9.40 -15.95 14.33
N SER A 106 -10.33 -16.45 13.50
CA SER A 106 -10.00 -17.14 12.27
C SER A 106 -10.79 -16.64 11.05
N VAL A 107 -10.11 -16.60 9.91
CA VAL A 107 -10.68 -16.24 8.60
C VAL A 107 -10.18 -17.22 7.53
N LEU A 108 -11.00 -17.43 6.49
CA LEU A 108 -10.56 -18.19 5.31
C LEU A 108 -9.87 -17.24 4.33
N ALA A 109 -8.54 -17.24 4.31
CA ALA A 109 -7.77 -16.24 3.55
C ALA A 109 -6.45 -16.78 2.99
N ASP A 110 -5.98 -16.16 1.93
CA ASP A 110 -4.59 -16.22 1.50
C ASP A 110 -3.78 -15.21 2.34
N LYS A 111 -2.93 -15.73 3.22
CA LYS A 111 -2.12 -14.96 4.15
C LYS A 111 -1.34 -13.83 3.47
N VAL A 112 -0.66 -14.15 2.36
CA VAL A 112 0.21 -13.20 1.67
C VAL A 112 -0.59 -12.05 1.07
N GLN A 113 -1.74 -12.36 0.46
CA GLN A 113 -2.60 -11.36 -0.16
C GLN A 113 -3.22 -10.42 0.88
N ILE A 114 -3.70 -10.93 2.02
CA ILE A 114 -4.27 -10.08 3.06
C ILE A 114 -3.19 -9.25 3.77
N GLN A 115 -2.00 -9.81 3.99
CA GLN A 115 -0.86 -9.02 4.47
C GLN A 115 -0.50 -7.89 3.51
N GLN A 116 -0.55 -8.11 2.21
CA GLN A 116 -0.32 -7.08 1.19
C GLN A 116 -1.36 -5.96 1.27
N VAL A 117 -2.65 -6.28 1.42
CA VAL A 117 -3.72 -5.29 1.63
C VAL A 117 -3.43 -4.46 2.88
N THR A 118 -3.19 -5.10 4.02
CA THR A 118 -2.94 -4.45 5.30
C THR A 118 -1.72 -3.52 5.22
N LEU A 119 -0.60 -4.01 4.67
CA LEU A 119 0.62 -3.23 4.47
C LEU A 119 0.37 -2.00 3.60
N ASN A 120 -0.39 -2.14 2.50
CA ASN A 120 -0.73 -1.03 1.63
C ASN A 120 -1.57 0.04 2.35
N LEU A 121 -2.59 -0.37 3.13
CA LEU A 121 -3.45 0.56 3.87
C LEU A 121 -2.66 1.30 4.97
N ILE A 122 -1.81 0.59 5.73
CA ILE A 122 -0.97 1.20 6.77
C ILE A 122 0.02 2.19 6.16
N ARG A 123 0.69 1.84 5.06
CA ARG A 123 1.59 2.78 4.36
C ARG A 123 0.87 4.03 3.88
N ASN A 124 -0.33 3.87 3.33
CA ASN A 124 -1.15 5.01 2.92
C ASN A 124 -1.50 5.92 4.10
N ALA A 125 -1.85 5.35 5.25
CA ALA A 125 -2.13 6.06 6.48
C ALA A 125 -0.89 6.81 7.01
N MET A 126 0.30 6.16 7.01
CA MET A 126 1.56 6.78 7.42
C MET A 126 1.89 8.00 6.56
N GLU A 127 1.84 7.86 5.23
CA GLU A 127 2.11 8.95 4.29
C GLU A 127 1.10 10.10 4.42
N ALA A 128 -0.19 9.82 4.71
CA ALA A 128 -1.21 10.84 4.94
C ALA A 128 -0.94 11.68 6.20
N MET A 129 -0.14 11.14 7.12
CA MET A 129 0.22 11.81 8.38
C MET A 129 1.53 12.60 8.33
N ASP A 130 2.29 12.58 7.23
CA ASP A 130 3.59 13.27 7.13
C ASP A 130 3.49 14.78 7.38
N SER A 131 2.39 15.42 6.97
CA SER A 131 2.21 16.87 7.03
C SER A 131 1.36 17.36 8.21
N VAL A 132 0.95 16.48 9.14
CA VAL A 132 0.07 16.84 10.26
C VAL A 132 0.79 16.73 11.61
N ALA A 133 0.34 17.53 12.58
CA ALA A 133 0.93 17.53 13.93
C ALA A 133 0.51 16.31 14.78
N LYS A 134 -0.76 15.91 14.67
CA LYS A 134 -1.30 14.74 15.38
C LYS A 134 -1.19 13.51 14.49
N ARG A 135 -0.38 12.54 14.89
CA ARG A 135 -0.10 11.33 14.11
C ARG A 135 -0.48 10.09 14.91
N VAL A 136 -1.72 9.65 14.74
CA VAL A 136 -2.24 8.43 15.39
C VAL A 136 -2.75 7.49 14.31
N LEU A 137 -2.21 6.28 14.31
CA LEU A 137 -2.66 5.16 13.51
C LEU A 137 -3.37 4.17 14.44
N GLU A 138 -4.62 3.85 14.15
CA GLU A 138 -5.38 2.82 14.86
C GLU A 138 -5.69 1.67 13.89
N VAL A 139 -5.37 0.43 14.30
CA VAL A 139 -5.72 -0.78 13.57
C VAL A 139 -6.68 -1.58 14.43
N ARG A 140 -7.88 -1.85 13.91
CA ARG A 140 -8.95 -2.52 14.65
C ARG A 140 -9.41 -3.78 13.93
N ILE A 141 -9.86 -4.76 14.71
CA ILE A 141 -10.63 -5.91 14.25
C ILE A 141 -11.91 -5.92 15.06
N ASP A 142 -13.06 -5.87 14.37
CA ASP A 142 -14.38 -5.89 14.98
C ASP A 142 -15.25 -6.97 14.29
N PRO A 143 -16.28 -7.54 14.97
CA PRO A 143 -17.29 -8.34 14.30
C PRO A 143 -18.06 -7.49 13.30
N ALA A 144 -18.44 -8.10 12.19
CA ALA A 144 -19.33 -7.51 11.20
C ALA A 144 -20.54 -8.43 10.95
N GLU A 145 -21.50 -7.96 10.18
CA GLU A 145 -22.68 -8.73 9.80
C GLU A 145 -22.29 -9.95 8.94
N ASP A 146 -23.20 -10.94 8.84
CA ASP A 146 -23.09 -12.11 7.98
C ASP A 146 -21.79 -12.92 8.17
N ASP A 147 -21.42 -13.19 9.41
CA ASP A 147 -20.22 -13.96 9.78
C ASP A 147 -18.92 -13.41 9.16
N HIS A 148 -18.83 -12.10 9.12
CA HIS A 148 -17.60 -11.42 8.68
C HIS A 148 -16.86 -10.79 9.85
N ALA A 149 -15.53 -10.69 9.69
CA ALA A 149 -14.64 -9.84 10.46
C ALA A 149 -14.38 -8.55 9.70
N GLN A 150 -14.43 -7.41 10.36
CA GLN A 150 -14.05 -6.13 9.79
C GLN A 150 -12.68 -5.69 10.32
N VAL A 151 -11.78 -5.41 9.40
CA VAL A 151 -10.50 -4.75 9.72
C VAL A 151 -10.61 -3.28 9.36
N THR A 152 -10.23 -2.41 10.29
CA THR A 152 -10.22 -0.95 10.11
C THR A 152 -8.81 -0.43 10.32
N VAL A 153 -8.29 0.33 9.36
CA VAL A 153 -7.05 1.11 9.46
C VAL A 153 -7.44 2.57 9.44
N ALA A 154 -7.31 3.24 10.59
CA ALA A 154 -7.71 4.64 10.77
C ALA A 154 -6.48 5.52 11.04
N ASP A 155 -6.37 6.63 10.33
CA ASP A 155 -5.34 7.64 10.51
C ASP A 155 -5.91 8.99 10.95
N THR A 156 -5.04 9.86 11.44
CA THR A 156 -5.35 11.27 11.73
C THR A 156 -4.69 12.23 10.74
N GLY A 157 -4.48 11.76 9.51
CA GLY A 157 -3.82 12.50 8.45
C GLY A 157 -4.66 13.61 7.83
N SER A 158 -4.27 14.02 6.62
CA SER A 158 -4.93 15.11 5.88
C SER A 158 -6.34 14.77 5.40
N GLY A 159 -6.74 13.50 5.46
CA GLY A 159 -8.01 13.04 4.89
C GLY A 159 -8.00 12.95 3.37
N ILE A 160 -9.17 12.66 2.80
CA ILE A 160 -9.37 12.51 1.36
C ILE A 160 -10.46 13.48 0.93
N SER A 161 -10.22 14.23 -0.16
CA SER A 161 -11.21 15.18 -0.66
C SER A 161 -12.43 14.44 -1.24
N PRO A 162 -13.66 14.98 -1.09
CA PRO A 162 -14.87 14.37 -1.62
C PRO A 162 -14.83 14.15 -3.14
N GLU A 163 -14.07 14.95 -3.86
CA GLU A 163 -13.95 14.90 -5.32
C GLU A 163 -13.31 13.60 -5.82
N ILE A 164 -12.37 13.07 -5.04
CA ILE A 164 -11.64 11.83 -5.39
C ILE A 164 -12.15 10.60 -4.63
N ALA A 165 -12.94 10.79 -3.58
CA ALA A 165 -13.43 9.70 -2.74
C ALA A 165 -14.13 8.59 -3.54
N GLY A 166 -14.97 8.95 -4.51
CA GLY A 166 -15.66 7.99 -5.38
C GLY A 166 -14.76 7.25 -6.38
N GLN A 167 -13.53 7.70 -6.57
CA GLN A 167 -12.61 7.14 -7.56
C GLN A 167 -11.38 6.46 -6.95
N LEU A 168 -11.25 6.46 -5.62
CA LEU A 168 -10.06 5.99 -4.90
C LEU A 168 -9.62 4.56 -5.25
N PHE A 169 -10.59 3.71 -5.52
CA PHE A 169 -10.34 2.31 -5.86
C PHE A 169 -10.23 2.05 -7.37
N GLN A 170 -10.25 3.12 -8.19
CA GLN A 170 -9.96 2.99 -9.62
C GLN A 170 -8.45 2.95 -9.84
N PRO A 171 -7.97 2.13 -10.79
CA PRO A 171 -6.55 2.12 -11.12
C PRO A 171 -6.06 3.49 -11.58
N PHE A 172 -4.84 3.86 -11.19
CA PHE A 172 -4.14 5.09 -11.58
C PHE A 172 -4.71 6.39 -10.98
N VAL A 173 -5.64 6.30 -10.05
CA VAL A 173 -6.10 7.47 -9.27
C VAL A 173 -5.16 7.69 -8.09
N THR A 174 -4.47 8.83 -8.07
CA THR A 174 -3.54 9.20 -7.00
C THR A 174 -3.42 10.71 -6.88
N THR A 175 -3.31 11.22 -5.66
CA THR A 175 -2.94 12.60 -5.35
C THR A 175 -1.45 12.75 -5.04
N LYS A 176 -0.72 11.62 -4.99
CA LYS A 176 0.70 11.58 -4.59
C LYS A 176 1.60 11.82 -5.80
N ARG A 177 2.63 12.65 -5.64
CA ARG A 177 3.60 12.97 -6.71
C ARG A 177 4.41 11.73 -7.19
N THR A 178 4.56 10.72 -6.34
CA THR A 178 5.35 9.51 -6.62
C THR A 178 4.52 8.23 -6.58
N GLY A 179 3.21 8.31 -6.38
CA GLY A 179 2.32 7.14 -6.30
C GLY A 179 1.73 6.76 -7.65
N MET A 180 1.72 5.46 -8.00
CA MET A 180 1.09 4.95 -9.22
C MET A 180 -0.44 4.89 -9.17
N GLY A 181 -1.07 5.08 -8.00
CA GLY A 181 -2.51 4.95 -7.85
C GLY A 181 -3.09 3.55 -8.08
N VAL A 182 -2.26 2.49 -7.96
CA VAL A 182 -2.73 1.10 -8.15
C VAL A 182 -2.92 0.33 -6.83
N GLY A 183 -2.35 0.81 -5.73
CA GLY A 183 -2.39 0.08 -4.45
C GLY A 183 -3.80 -0.22 -3.96
N LEU A 184 -4.68 0.77 -3.93
CA LEU A 184 -6.06 0.60 -3.48
C LEU A 184 -6.90 -0.24 -4.43
N SER A 185 -6.69 -0.14 -5.75
CA SER A 185 -7.38 -0.99 -6.73
C SER A 185 -6.96 -2.46 -6.62
N ILE A 186 -5.68 -2.74 -6.34
CA ILE A 186 -5.19 -4.09 -6.04
C ILE A 186 -5.81 -4.59 -4.73
N SER A 187 -5.79 -3.78 -3.67
CA SER A 187 -6.44 -4.14 -2.39
C SER A 187 -7.90 -4.50 -2.58
N ARG A 188 -8.64 -3.75 -3.38
CA ARG A 188 -10.03 -4.05 -3.70
C ARG A 188 -10.16 -5.39 -4.43
N THR A 189 -9.36 -5.64 -5.46
CA THR A 189 -9.39 -6.91 -6.19
C THR A 189 -9.11 -8.11 -5.27
N ILE A 190 -8.15 -7.98 -4.35
CA ILE A 190 -7.82 -9.03 -3.38
C ILE A 190 -9.01 -9.28 -2.44
N ILE A 191 -9.56 -8.24 -1.83
CA ILE A 191 -10.66 -8.37 -0.86
C ILE A 191 -11.92 -8.91 -1.53
N GLU A 192 -12.29 -8.42 -2.72
CA GLU A 192 -13.42 -8.94 -3.49
C GLU A 192 -13.21 -10.40 -3.89
N ALA A 193 -11.98 -10.80 -4.24
CA ALA A 193 -11.65 -12.20 -4.50
C ALA A 193 -11.80 -13.07 -3.25
N HIS A 194 -11.66 -12.53 -2.03
CA HIS A 194 -11.91 -13.23 -0.76
C HIS A 194 -13.38 -13.18 -0.31
N GLY A 195 -14.29 -12.66 -1.14
CA GLY A 195 -15.72 -12.54 -0.83
C GLY A 195 -16.04 -11.40 0.13
N GLY A 196 -15.05 -10.53 0.43
CA GLY A 196 -15.22 -9.38 1.28
C GLY A 196 -15.51 -8.08 0.51
N ARG A 197 -15.57 -6.99 1.24
CA ARG A 197 -15.77 -5.64 0.72
C ARG A 197 -14.71 -4.71 1.32
N ILE A 198 -14.22 -3.74 0.55
CA ILE A 198 -13.33 -2.67 1.00
C ILE A 198 -13.96 -1.30 0.70
N TRP A 199 -13.87 -0.38 1.65
CA TRP A 199 -14.38 0.98 1.50
C TRP A 199 -13.59 1.97 2.34
N MET A 200 -13.90 3.24 2.20
CA MET A 200 -13.33 4.35 2.92
C MET A 200 -14.41 5.20 3.56
N GLU A 201 -14.11 5.71 4.75
CA GLU A 201 -14.93 6.66 5.51
C GLU A 201 -14.04 7.79 6.05
N PRO A 202 -14.59 9.01 6.22
CA PRO A 202 -13.91 10.05 7.00
C PRO A 202 -13.70 9.59 8.45
N ASN A 203 -12.50 9.85 9.00
CA ASN A 203 -12.26 9.54 10.41
C ASN A 203 -12.79 10.69 11.30
N PRO A 204 -13.70 10.44 12.27
CA PRO A 204 -14.12 11.45 13.23
C PRO A 204 -12.92 12.01 14.00
N GLY A 205 -12.69 13.30 13.85
CA GLY A 205 -11.51 13.95 14.44
C GLY A 205 -10.36 14.21 13.49
N GLY A 206 -10.55 13.94 12.19
CA GLY A 206 -9.62 14.17 11.10
C GLY A 206 -8.96 12.90 10.58
N GLY A 207 -8.63 12.90 9.30
CA GLY A 207 -8.01 11.76 8.61
C GLY A 207 -9.01 10.84 7.93
N THR A 208 -8.59 9.61 7.70
CA THR A 208 -9.32 8.60 6.93
C THR A 208 -9.42 7.29 7.69
N ARG A 209 -10.50 6.55 7.45
CA ARG A 209 -10.65 5.15 7.81
C ARG A 209 -10.76 4.32 6.53
N PHE A 210 -9.88 3.37 6.35
CA PHE A 210 -10.05 2.31 5.39
C PHE A 210 -10.54 1.07 6.11
N CYS A 211 -11.65 0.51 5.62
CA CYS A 211 -12.29 -0.67 6.19
C CYS A 211 -12.34 -1.78 5.15
N PHE A 212 -12.11 -3.02 5.56
CA PHE A 212 -12.40 -4.18 4.73
C PHE A 212 -12.96 -5.34 5.55
N THR A 213 -13.71 -6.23 4.90
CA THR A 213 -14.27 -7.41 5.55
C THR A 213 -13.66 -8.69 4.98
N LEU A 214 -13.60 -9.72 5.83
CA LEU A 214 -13.25 -11.09 5.46
C LEU A 214 -14.24 -12.05 6.11
N ARG A 215 -14.52 -13.17 5.46
CA ARG A 215 -15.38 -14.20 6.05
C ARG A 215 -14.68 -14.81 7.26
N ALA A 216 -15.30 -14.69 8.42
CA ALA A 216 -14.89 -15.36 9.64
C ALA A 216 -15.20 -16.86 9.53
N VAL A 217 -14.36 -17.67 10.15
CA VAL A 217 -14.53 -19.12 10.25
C VAL A 217 -14.89 -19.43 11.70
N GLY A 218 -16.11 -19.96 11.91
CA GLY A 218 -16.56 -20.42 13.21
C GLY A 218 -15.95 -21.77 13.60
N GLU A 219 -16.06 -22.14 14.88
CA GLU A 219 -15.62 -23.46 15.34
C GLU A 219 -16.34 -24.61 14.63
N GLU A 220 -17.56 -24.38 14.13
CA GLU A 220 -18.37 -25.36 13.38
C GLU A 220 -17.81 -25.63 11.97
N ASP A 221 -17.10 -24.70 11.36
CA ASP A 221 -16.47 -24.84 10.04
C ASP A 221 -15.14 -25.60 10.09
N LEU A 222 -14.63 -25.90 11.29
CA LEU A 222 -13.34 -26.55 11.54
C LEU A 222 -13.49 -28.07 11.83
N SER A 223 -14.72 -28.61 11.81
CA SER A 223 -15.06 -30.00 12.19
C SER A 223 -15.02 -30.97 11.02
#